data_f42a4a9856b248fee1479fe04eae43d0
#
_entry.id   f42a4a9856b248fee1479fe04eae43d0
#
_cell.length_a   1.000
_cell.length_b   1.000
_cell.length_c   1.000
_cell.angle_alpha   90.00
_cell.angle_beta   90.00
_cell.angle_gamma   90.00
#
_symmetry.space_group_name_H-M   'P 1'
#
loop_
_entity.id
_entity.type
_entity.pdbx_description
1 polymer ?
#
loop_
_entity_poly.entity_id
_entity_poly.type
_entity_poly.pdbx_seq_one_letter_code
_entity_poly.pdbx_strand_id
1 'polypeptide(L)'
;MINIVGQSHPGPMIVTNLVLSALHSDPRFQVEFYWENLDAIYHPDEWQEQLDAVVQQYRHRKLDLIVLLGPNAIQILAEPRAIFPNVPAVFCCTAPGQIDQTRVDHQSTGSWFQLEPAKSVGAALGLLPETRHIFVVAGQSDYDRSLTALVKADLASYENKLDVTYLTDLPMGELLERLKHLPDHSIVLYLSFFKDALGREFLNIAEALPMIAGAANAPVFGISDTQLGHGIVGGFVVSFEEQGKIAGRDALEILAGKPPQDIPIVHGPSLYLFDRRQLQRWKLDESRLPAGSTVLFRQPTRWEQSKRTLLIGLLVLASLSLLTIYLLYERRLLKQARREQTRLSGRLISAQEEERSRLASDLHDDFSQRMAVLSLGLETAADMIP
;
A
#
# COMPACT_ATOMS: atom_id res chain seq x y z
N MET A 1 -15.64 17.52 -0.01
CA MET A 1 -15.71 16.49 -1.08
C MET A 1 -17.10 15.89 -1.07
N ILE A 2 -17.72 15.77 -2.21
CA ILE A 2 -19.05 15.19 -2.36
C ILE A 2 -18.90 13.88 -3.14
N ASN A 3 -19.21 12.77 -2.48
CA ASN A 3 -19.22 11.44 -3.08
C ASN A 3 -20.66 11.07 -3.47
N ILE A 4 -20.86 10.74 -4.73
CA ILE A 4 -22.18 10.46 -5.28
C ILE A 4 -22.52 8.95 -5.20
N VAL A 5 -21.51 8.11 -5.03
CA VAL A 5 -21.62 6.63 -5.12
C VAL A 5 -21.98 5.97 -3.78
N GLY A 6 -21.78 6.64 -2.65
CA GLY A 6 -21.96 6.05 -1.32
C GLY A 6 -20.64 5.61 -0.65
N GLN A 7 -20.65 5.52 0.68
CA GLN A 7 -19.45 5.30 1.51
C GLN A 7 -18.76 3.95 1.30
N SER A 8 -19.52 2.94 0.91
CA SER A 8 -19.04 1.55 0.88
C SER A 8 -18.25 1.19 -0.39
N HIS A 9 -18.19 2.11 -1.36
CA HIS A 9 -17.56 1.83 -2.64
C HIS A 9 -16.04 2.11 -2.60
N PRO A 10 -15.17 1.15 -2.98
CA PRO A 10 -13.72 1.29 -2.86
C PRO A 10 -13.13 2.39 -3.78
N GLY A 11 -13.70 2.62 -4.96
CA GLY A 11 -13.21 3.62 -5.91
C GLY A 11 -13.15 5.03 -5.33
N PRO A 12 -14.26 5.59 -4.84
CA PRO A 12 -14.26 6.90 -4.16
C PRO A 12 -13.31 6.97 -2.96
N MET A 13 -13.16 5.89 -2.19
CA MET A 13 -12.22 5.86 -1.06
C MET A 13 -10.77 5.99 -1.53
N ILE A 14 -10.39 5.27 -2.60
CA ILE A 14 -9.04 5.35 -3.19
C ILE A 14 -8.78 6.79 -3.63
N VAL A 15 -9.70 7.38 -4.39
CA VAL A 15 -9.57 8.76 -4.89
C VAL A 15 -9.44 9.76 -3.73
N THR A 16 -10.30 9.64 -2.72
CA THR A 16 -10.26 10.51 -1.54
C THR A 16 -8.92 10.48 -0.84
N ASN A 17 -8.40 9.28 -0.58
CA ASN A 17 -7.12 9.12 0.09
C ASN A 17 -5.97 9.73 -0.73
N LEU A 18 -6.03 9.62 -2.05
CA LEU A 18 -5.01 10.19 -2.94
C LEU A 18 -5.11 11.73 -3.00
N VAL A 19 -6.32 12.27 -3.09
CA VAL A 19 -6.54 13.73 -3.02
C VAL A 19 -6.05 14.29 -1.68
N LEU A 20 -6.42 13.67 -0.56
CA LEU A 20 -5.95 14.08 0.76
C LEU A 20 -4.43 13.97 0.89
N SER A 21 -3.84 12.87 0.41
CA SER A 21 -2.38 12.69 0.40
C SER A 21 -1.68 13.77 -0.40
N ALA A 22 -2.20 14.13 -1.57
CA ALA A 22 -1.67 15.19 -2.40
C ALA A 22 -1.75 16.55 -1.65
N LEU A 23 -2.91 16.89 -1.10
CA LEU A 23 -3.10 18.15 -0.38
C LEU A 23 -2.23 18.26 0.88
N HIS A 24 -2.06 17.18 1.64
CA HIS A 24 -1.19 17.17 2.82
C HIS A 24 0.31 17.16 2.48
N SER A 25 0.69 16.79 1.26
CA SER A 25 2.10 16.79 0.85
C SER A 25 2.68 18.19 0.66
N ASP A 26 1.81 19.19 0.50
CA ASP A 26 2.24 20.59 0.30
C ASP A 26 2.08 21.40 1.60
N PRO A 27 3.19 21.76 2.28
CA PRO A 27 3.14 22.45 3.57
C PRO A 27 2.58 23.90 3.49
N ARG A 28 2.35 24.41 2.27
CA ARG A 28 1.75 25.75 2.09
C ARG A 28 0.27 25.78 2.45
N PHE A 29 -0.40 24.61 2.47
CA PHE A 29 -1.83 24.50 2.71
C PHE A 29 -2.12 23.81 4.04
N GLN A 30 -3.00 24.43 4.83
CA GLN A 30 -3.65 23.78 5.95
C GLN A 30 -5.09 23.49 5.53
N VAL A 31 -5.40 22.22 5.27
CA VAL A 31 -6.67 21.79 4.67
C VAL A 31 -7.65 21.36 5.76
N GLU A 32 -8.80 21.99 5.81
CA GLU A 32 -9.97 21.52 6.52
C GLU A 32 -10.87 20.78 5.52
N PHE A 33 -11.17 19.52 5.80
CA PHE A 33 -11.82 18.62 4.86
C PHE A 33 -13.20 18.22 5.33
N TYR A 34 -14.20 18.40 4.46
CA TYR A 34 -15.58 17.98 4.67
C TYR A 34 -15.95 16.89 3.69
N TRP A 35 -16.62 15.84 4.17
CA TRP A 35 -17.01 14.71 3.37
C TRP A 35 -18.54 14.55 3.41
N GLU A 36 -19.15 14.53 2.22
CA GLU A 36 -20.58 14.30 2.06
C GLU A 36 -20.84 13.16 1.09
N ASN A 37 -21.88 12.36 1.35
CA ASN A 37 -22.32 11.27 0.49
C ASN A 37 -23.76 11.50 0.05
N LEU A 38 -24.01 11.32 -1.24
CA LEU A 38 -25.35 11.48 -1.82
C LEU A 38 -26.06 10.14 -2.13
N ASP A 39 -25.36 9.04 -1.99
CA ASP A 39 -25.85 7.66 -2.13
C ASP A 39 -26.76 7.39 -3.36
N ALA A 40 -26.45 8.07 -4.47
CA ALA A 40 -27.30 8.10 -5.68
C ALA A 40 -27.42 6.76 -6.41
N ILE A 41 -26.56 5.77 -6.10
CA ILE A 41 -26.65 4.43 -6.69
C ILE A 41 -27.78 3.60 -6.06
N TYR A 42 -27.99 3.74 -4.75
CA TYR A 42 -28.99 2.97 -4.02
C TYR A 42 -30.31 3.72 -3.89
N HIS A 43 -30.26 5.07 -3.85
CA HIS A 43 -31.42 5.96 -3.72
C HIS A 43 -31.41 7.00 -4.86
N PRO A 44 -31.64 6.56 -6.12
CA PRO A 44 -31.55 7.44 -7.29
C PRO A 44 -32.59 8.56 -7.31
N ASP A 45 -33.68 8.42 -6.57
CA ASP A 45 -34.75 9.43 -6.50
C ASP A 45 -34.51 10.48 -5.41
N GLU A 46 -33.60 10.22 -4.45
CA GLU A 46 -33.41 11.06 -3.26
C GLU A 46 -32.09 11.90 -3.33
N TRP A 47 -31.17 11.61 -4.25
CA TRP A 47 -29.87 12.26 -4.26
C TRP A 47 -29.93 13.78 -4.49
N GLN A 48 -30.95 14.27 -5.20
CA GLN A 48 -31.13 15.70 -5.42
C GLN A 48 -31.54 16.42 -4.12
N GLU A 49 -32.48 15.86 -3.34
CA GLU A 49 -32.86 16.40 -2.02
C GLU A 49 -31.66 16.37 -1.06
N GLN A 50 -30.87 15.31 -1.09
CA GLN A 50 -29.63 15.19 -0.29
C GLN A 50 -28.62 16.27 -0.70
N LEU A 51 -28.45 16.51 -2.00
CA LEU A 51 -27.60 17.57 -2.52
C LEU A 51 -28.06 18.95 -2.06
N ASP A 52 -29.36 19.24 -2.13
CA ASP A 52 -29.95 20.51 -1.66
C ASP A 52 -29.70 20.71 -0.16
N ALA A 53 -29.81 19.65 0.64
CA ALA A 53 -29.50 19.70 2.08
C ALA A 53 -28.03 20.03 2.32
N VAL A 54 -27.11 19.41 1.57
CA VAL A 54 -25.66 19.70 1.62
C VAL A 54 -25.40 21.16 1.25
N VAL A 55 -26.01 21.66 0.19
CA VAL A 55 -25.89 23.07 -0.22
C VAL A 55 -26.33 24.02 0.89
N GLN A 56 -27.49 23.74 1.52
CA GLN A 56 -27.97 24.56 2.63
C GLN A 56 -27.03 24.50 3.84
N GLN A 57 -26.48 23.35 4.15
CA GLN A 57 -25.53 23.16 5.26
C GLN A 57 -24.29 24.03 5.10
N TYR A 58 -23.75 24.12 3.87
CA TYR A 58 -22.51 24.87 3.59
C TYR A 58 -22.70 26.29 3.05
N ARG A 59 -23.91 26.75 2.85
CA ARG A 59 -24.18 28.07 2.23
C ARG A 59 -23.53 29.27 2.92
N HIS A 60 -23.20 29.15 4.21
CA HIS A 60 -22.57 30.21 5.02
C HIS A 60 -21.09 29.91 5.31
N ARG A 61 -20.56 28.82 4.79
CA ARG A 61 -19.13 28.49 4.92
C ARG A 61 -18.38 28.94 3.69
N LYS A 62 -17.18 29.46 3.90
CA LYS A 62 -16.28 29.73 2.80
C LYS A 62 -15.67 28.40 2.38
N LEU A 63 -15.97 27.98 1.16
CA LEU A 63 -15.35 26.83 0.52
C LEU A 63 -14.36 27.36 -0.52
N ASP A 64 -13.14 26.81 -0.52
CA ASP A 64 -12.09 27.19 -1.48
C ASP A 64 -12.04 26.23 -2.67
N LEU A 65 -12.54 25.00 -2.51
CA LEU A 65 -12.60 23.99 -3.56
C LEU A 65 -13.67 22.95 -3.26
N ILE A 66 -14.32 22.43 -4.31
CA ILE A 66 -15.20 21.26 -4.25
C ILE A 66 -14.60 20.15 -5.10
N VAL A 67 -14.63 18.92 -4.57
CA VAL A 67 -14.27 17.72 -5.35
C VAL A 67 -15.51 16.84 -5.45
N LEU A 68 -15.93 16.55 -6.68
CA LEU A 68 -17.10 15.73 -7.00
C LEU A 68 -16.68 14.37 -7.52
N LEU A 69 -17.16 13.31 -6.88
CA LEU A 69 -16.80 11.93 -7.20
C LEU A 69 -18.03 11.14 -7.65
N GLY A 70 -17.97 10.58 -8.85
CA GLY A 70 -18.99 9.62 -9.31
C GLY A 70 -19.70 10.01 -10.59
N PRO A 71 -20.61 9.14 -11.07
CA PRO A 71 -21.20 9.23 -12.40
C PRO A 71 -22.00 10.52 -12.64
N ASN A 72 -22.67 11.06 -11.62
CA ASN A 72 -23.49 12.27 -11.74
C ASN A 72 -22.72 13.57 -11.48
N ALA A 73 -21.39 13.51 -11.25
CA ALA A 73 -20.60 14.69 -10.93
C ALA A 73 -20.72 15.80 -11.99
N ILE A 74 -20.64 15.43 -13.26
CA ILE A 74 -20.77 16.40 -14.36
C ILE A 74 -22.21 16.92 -14.48
N GLN A 75 -23.21 16.09 -14.20
CA GLN A 75 -24.62 16.53 -14.22
C GLN A 75 -24.88 17.63 -13.19
N ILE A 76 -24.27 17.49 -12.01
CA ILE A 76 -24.30 18.51 -10.96
C ILE A 76 -23.65 19.80 -11.44
N LEU A 77 -22.57 19.72 -12.21
CA LEU A 77 -21.85 20.89 -12.76
C LEU A 77 -22.51 21.50 -13.99
N ALA A 78 -23.31 20.73 -14.74
CA ALA A 78 -23.95 21.18 -15.98
C ALA A 78 -25.21 22.03 -15.72
N GLU A 79 -25.87 21.86 -14.60
CA GLU A 79 -26.99 22.72 -14.20
C GLU A 79 -26.47 24.09 -13.69
N PRO A 80 -27.09 25.21 -14.04
CA PRO A 80 -26.54 26.51 -13.69
C PRO A 80 -26.47 26.66 -12.18
N ARG A 81 -25.30 26.63 -11.67
CA ARG A 81 -24.70 26.91 -10.36
C ARG A 81 -25.57 27.50 -9.27
N ALA A 82 -26.74 26.87 -9.03
CA ALA A 82 -27.48 27.10 -7.80
C ALA A 82 -26.73 26.57 -6.55
N ILE A 83 -25.73 25.65 -6.77
CA ILE A 83 -25.21 24.84 -5.68
C ILE A 83 -24.10 25.54 -4.89
N PHE A 84 -23.05 26.01 -5.53
CA PHE A 84 -21.95 26.74 -4.89
C PHE A 84 -21.40 27.81 -5.86
N PRO A 85 -22.04 28.98 -5.97
CA PRO A 85 -21.62 30.02 -6.89
C PRO A 85 -20.18 30.46 -6.58
N ASN A 86 -19.35 30.53 -7.62
CA ASN A 86 -17.94 30.97 -7.57
C ASN A 86 -16.96 30.07 -6.79
N VAL A 87 -17.33 28.86 -6.41
CA VAL A 87 -16.37 27.88 -5.85
C VAL A 87 -15.80 27.01 -6.97
N PRO A 88 -14.48 26.94 -7.15
CA PRO A 88 -13.87 26.06 -8.15
C PRO A 88 -14.17 24.61 -7.83
N ALA A 89 -14.27 23.78 -8.87
CA ALA A 89 -14.56 22.36 -8.71
C ALA A 89 -13.62 21.46 -9.51
N VAL A 90 -13.29 20.32 -8.89
CA VAL A 90 -12.62 19.18 -9.56
C VAL A 90 -13.59 18.01 -9.58
N PHE A 91 -13.81 17.43 -10.75
CA PHE A 91 -14.62 16.22 -10.88
C PHE A 91 -13.80 15.02 -11.34
N CYS A 92 -14.18 13.82 -10.92
CA CYS A 92 -13.60 12.59 -11.41
C CYS A 92 -14.55 11.40 -11.24
N CYS A 93 -14.14 10.25 -11.77
CA CYS A 93 -14.91 8.99 -11.70
C CYS A 93 -16.26 9.06 -12.42
N THR A 94 -16.31 9.79 -13.52
CA THR A 94 -17.52 9.96 -14.34
C THR A 94 -17.27 9.48 -15.77
N ALA A 95 -18.30 8.97 -16.44
CA ALA A 95 -18.21 8.50 -17.81
C ALA A 95 -18.69 9.58 -18.80
N PRO A 96 -18.04 9.75 -19.97
CA PRO A 96 -18.38 10.81 -20.93
C PRO A 96 -19.75 10.69 -21.58
N GLY A 97 -20.31 9.47 -21.63
CA GLY A 97 -21.61 9.22 -22.30
C GLY A 97 -22.83 9.84 -21.61
N GLN A 98 -22.66 10.48 -20.47
CA GLN A 98 -23.77 11.03 -19.68
C GLN A 98 -23.97 12.53 -19.87
N ILE A 99 -23.00 13.27 -20.46
CA ILE A 99 -23.12 14.73 -20.62
C ILE A 99 -22.35 15.32 -21.81
N ASP A 100 -22.96 16.35 -22.38
CA ASP A 100 -22.34 17.26 -23.31
C ASP A 100 -21.19 18.03 -22.63
N GLN A 101 -19.96 17.74 -23.00
CA GLN A 101 -18.73 18.34 -22.45
C GLN A 101 -18.72 19.88 -22.61
N THR A 102 -19.47 20.42 -23.55
CA THR A 102 -19.57 21.87 -23.78
C THR A 102 -20.37 22.59 -22.67
N ARG A 103 -21.03 21.83 -21.79
CA ARG A 103 -21.80 22.34 -20.65
C ARG A 103 -21.04 22.35 -19.32
N VAL A 104 -19.82 21.82 -19.28
CA VAL A 104 -18.99 21.92 -18.06
C VAL A 104 -18.59 23.36 -17.87
N ASP A 105 -18.90 23.92 -16.71
CA ASP A 105 -18.64 25.31 -16.36
C ASP A 105 -17.13 25.61 -16.34
N HIS A 106 -16.77 26.84 -16.77
CA HIS A 106 -15.39 27.38 -16.78
C HIS A 106 -14.68 27.36 -15.41
N GLN A 107 -15.39 27.18 -14.31
CA GLN A 107 -14.81 27.05 -12.97
C GLN A 107 -14.61 25.60 -12.56
N SER A 108 -14.67 24.68 -13.50
CA SER A 108 -14.55 23.25 -13.23
C SER A 108 -13.51 22.62 -14.14
N THR A 109 -12.75 21.70 -13.58
CA THR A 109 -11.82 20.83 -14.31
C THR A 109 -11.90 19.43 -13.74
N GLY A 110 -11.16 18.47 -14.30
CA GLY A 110 -11.09 17.13 -13.77
C GLY A 110 -10.81 16.07 -14.81
N SER A 111 -11.24 14.84 -14.50
CA SER A 111 -11.05 13.70 -15.37
C SER A 111 -12.33 12.88 -15.50
N TRP A 112 -12.50 12.29 -16.66
CA TRP A 112 -13.49 11.24 -16.91
C TRP A 112 -12.78 9.95 -17.31
N PHE A 113 -13.49 8.83 -17.30
CA PHE A 113 -13.00 7.58 -17.83
C PHE A 113 -13.83 7.12 -19.02
N GLN A 114 -13.20 6.43 -19.93
CA GLN A 114 -13.88 5.71 -21.00
C GLN A 114 -13.81 4.21 -20.69
N LEU A 115 -14.98 3.58 -20.65
CA LEU A 115 -15.07 2.13 -20.55
C LEU A 115 -14.83 1.52 -21.94
N GLU A 116 -13.92 0.58 -22.00
CA GLU A 116 -13.57 -0.15 -23.23
C GLU A 116 -13.57 -1.67 -22.93
N PRO A 117 -14.73 -2.24 -22.54
CA PRO A 117 -14.85 -3.67 -22.20
C PRO A 117 -14.45 -4.59 -23.35
N ALA A 118 -14.60 -4.15 -24.59
CA ALA A 118 -14.09 -4.87 -25.76
C ALA A 118 -12.58 -5.14 -25.68
N LYS A 119 -11.78 -4.23 -25.10
CA LYS A 119 -10.35 -4.46 -24.88
C LYS A 119 -10.08 -5.51 -23.79
N SER A 120 -10.91 -5.55 -22.74
CA SER A 120 -10.84 -6.62 -21.74
C SER A 120 -11.14 -7.98 -22.34
N VAL A 121 -12.18 -8.05 -23.17
CA VAL A 121 -12.51 -9.27 -23.94
C VAL A 121 -11.36 -9.63 -24.90
N GLY A 122 -10.80 -8.66 -25.62
CA GLY A 122 -9.64 -8.90 -26.50
C GLY A 122 -8.44 -9.48 -25.76
N ALA A 123 -8.14 -8.98 -24.56
CA ALA A 123 -7.09 -9.53 -23.69
C ALA A 123 -7.42 -10.97 -23.25
N ALA A 124 -8.68 -11.23 -22.88
CA ALA A 124 -9.16 -12.56 -22.51
C ALA A 124 -9.00 -13.56 -23.65
N LEU A 125 -9.37 -13.18 -24.88
CA LEU A 125 -9.21 -14.00 -26.09
C LEU A 125 -7.74 -14.25 -26.44
N GLY A 126 -6.86 -13.28 -26.19
CA GLY A 126 -5.40 -13.47 -26.33
C GLY A 126 -4.87 -14.56 -25.38
N LEU A 127 -5.37 -14.60 -24.15
CA LEU A 127 -5.03 -15.63 -23.16
C LEU A 127 -5.70 -16.98 -23.45
N LEU A 128 -6.94 -16.95 -23.94
CA LEU A 128 -7.81 -18.12 -24.17
C LEU A 128 -8.36 -18.10 -25.60
N PRO A 129 -7.57 -18.42 -26.62
CA PRO A 129 -7.98 -18.33 -28.03
C PRO A 129 -9.10 -19.31 -28.42
N GLU A 130 -9.32 -20.36 -27.62
CA GLU A 130 -10.39 -21.35 -27.82
C GLU A 130 -11.77 -20.88 -27.30
N THR A 131 -11.85 -19.63 -26.75
CA THR A 131 -13.10 -19.09 -26.22
C THR A 131 -14.20 -19.03 -27.27
N ARG A 132 -15.39 -19.50 -26.89
CA ARG A 132 -16.61 -19.50 -27.76
C ARG A 132 -17.76 -18.73 -27.09
N HIS A 133 -17.79 -18.70 -25.76
CA HIS A 133 -18.89 -18.13 -24.98
C HIS A 133 -18.39 -17.03 -24.05
N ILE A 134 -19.09 -15.91 -24.07
CA ILE A 134 -18.87 -14.78 -23.16
C ILE A 134 -20.12 -14.60 -22.31
N PHE A 135 -19.97 -14.71 -20.99
CA PHE A 135 -21.04 -14.45 -20.03
C PHE A 135 -20.81 -13.09 -19.38
N VAL A 136 -21.68 -12.12 -19.68
CA VAL A 136 -21.62 -10.79 -19.09
C VAL A 136 -22.46 -10.78 -17.82
N VAL A 137 -21.86 -10.45 -16.67
CA VAL A 137 -22.52 -10.44 -15.37
C VAL A 137 -22.65 -9.02 -14.85
N ALA A 138 -23.87 -8.62 -14.55
CA ALA A 138 -24.18 -7.36 -13.86
C ALA A 138 -25.45 -7.49 -13.00
N GLY A 139 -25.59 -6.58 -12.04
CA GLY A 139 -26.79 -6.47 -11.21
C GLY A 139 -27.95 -5.71 -11.88
N GLN A 140 -28.91 -5.26 -11.05
CA GLN A 140 -30.17 -4.64 -11.46
C GLN A 140 -30.38 -3.22 -10.90
N SER A 141 -29.35 -2.59 -10.29
CA SER A 141 -29.45 -1.17 -9.97
C SER A 141 -29.52 -0.32 -11.25
N ASP A 142 -29.97 0.93 -11.16
CA ASP A 142 -29.98 1.83 -12.32
C ASP A 142 -28.59 2.02 -12.93
N TYR A 143 -27.57 2.04 -12.06
CA TYR A 143 -26.17 2.07 -12.49
C TYR A 143 -25.76 0.79 -13.21
N ASP A 144 -26.09 -0.39 -12.67
CA ASP A 144 -25.80 -1.68 -13.30
C ASP A 144 -26.43 -1.79 -14.69
N ARG A 145 -27.69 -1.35 -14.84
CA ARG A 145 -28.41 -1.33 -16.12
C ARG A 145 -27.78 -0.36 -17.13
N SER A 146 -27.43 0.85 -16.66
CA SER A 146 -26.79 1.86 -17.50
C SER A 146 -25.45 1.38 -18.00
N LEU A 147 -24.66 0.75 -17.12
CA LEU A 147 -23.37 0.16 -17.44
C LEU A 147 -23.51 -1.01 -18.43
N THR A 148 -24.49 -1.87 -18.21
CA THR A 148 -24.81 -2.99 -19.12
C THR A 148 -25.15 -2.50 -20.52
N ALA A 149 -25.93 -1.42 -20.65
CA ALA A 149 -26.29 -0.84 -21.94
C ALA A 149 -25.06 -0.32 -22.71
N LEU A 150 -24.13 0.37 -22.01
CA LEU A 150 -22.86 0.83 -22.60
C LEU A 150 -22.01 -0.34 -23.08
N VAL A 151 -21.86 -1.37 -22.24
CA VAL A 151 -21.07 -2.56 -22.56
C VAL A 151 -21.64 -3.36 -23.71
N LYS A 152 -22.98 -3.46 -23.80
CA LYS A 152 -23.67 -4.12 -24.89
C LYS A 152 -23.37 -3.46 -26.23
N ALA A 153 -23.35 -2.12 -26.28
CA ALA A 153 -22.98 -1.38 -27.50
C ALA A 153 -21.51 -1.64 -27.91
N ASP A 154 -20.59 -1.68 -26.96
CA ASP A 154 -19.15 -1.90 -27.20
C ASP A 154 -18.84 -3.35 -27.62
N LEU A 155 -19.60 -4.34 -27.12
CA LEU A 155 -19.44 -5.76 -27.45
C LEU A 155 -20.16 -6.20 -28.71
N ALA A 156 -20.95 -5.36 -29.37
CA ALA A 156 -21.73 -5.71 -30.56
C ALA A 156 -20.89 -6.36 -31.67
N SER A 157 -19.61 -5.98 -31.81
CA SER A 157 -18.71 -6.58 -32.80
C SER A 157 -18.31 -8.02 -32.48
N TYR A 158 -18.43 -8.45 -31.23
CA TYR A 158 -18.15 -9.82 -30.77
C TYR A 158 -19.38 -10.73 -30.91
N GLU A 159 -20.61 -10.20 -30.78
CA GLU A 159 -21.86 -10.98 -30.89
C GLU A 159 -22.02 -11.72 -32.20
N ASN A 160 -21.35 -11.25 -33.28
CA ASN A 160 -21.33 -11.91 -34.55
C ASN A 160 -20.32 -13.08 -34.66
N LYS A 161 -19.43 -13.23 -33.69
CA LYS A 161 -18.31 -14.19 -33.70
C LYS A 161 -18.34 -15.17 -32.54
N LEU A 162 -18.96 -14.78 -31.44
CA LEU A 162 -18.99 -15.51 -30.17
C LEU A 162 -20.41 -15.46 -29.61
N ASP A 163 -20.76 -16.46 -28.84
CA ASP A 163 -22.04 -16.49 -28.12
C ASP A 163 -21.92 -15.58 -26.89
N VAL A 164 -22.55 -14.40 -26.94
CA VAL A 164 -22.56 -13.46 -25.83
C VAL A 164 -23.90 -13.59 -25.09
N THR A 165 -23.83 -13.99 -23.83
CA THR A 165 -25.01 -14.16 -22.96
C THR A 165 -24.94 -13.15 -21.80
N TYR A 166 -26.01 -12.40 -21.59
CA TYR A 166 -26.12 -11.43 -20.49
C TYR A 166 -26.85 -12.07 -19.31
N LEU A 167 -26.14 -12.24 -18.21
CA LEU A 167 -26.66 -12.74 -16.92
C LEU A 167 -26.93 -11.54 -15.99
N THR A 168 -27.95 -10.75 -16.31
CA THR A 168 -28.21 -9.45 -15.67
C THR A 168 -29.52 -9.36 -14.91
N ASP A 169 -30.42 -10.31 -15.09
CA ASP A 169 -31.75 -10.29 -14.46
C ASP A 169 -31.98 -11.55 -13.65
N LEU A 170 -31.09 -11.78 -12.69
CA LEU A 170 -31.08 -12.99 -11.90
C LEU A 170 -30.95 -12.69 -10.40
N PRO A 171 -31.65 -13.43 -9.55
CA PRO A 171 -31.32 -13.51 -8.14
C PRO A 171 -29.89 -14.05 -7.96
N MET A 172 -29.17 -13.58 -6.94
CA MET A 172 -27.79 -14.01 -6.69
C MET A 172 -27.67 -15.56 -6.63
N GLY A 173 -28.60 -16.25 -5.96
CA GLY A 173 -28.57 -17.71 -5.87
C GLY A 173 -28.64 -18.41 -7.22
N GLU A 174 -29.52 -17.97 -8.12
CA GLU A 174 -29.64 -18.52 -9.47
C GLU A 174 -28.43 -18.17 -10.34
N LEU A 175 -27.91 -16.95 -10.23
CA LEU A 175 -26.68 -16.53 -10.91
C LEU A 175 -25.52 -17.46 -10.54
N LEU A 176 -25.30 -17.72 -9.24
CA LEU A 176 -24.22 -18.59 -8.78
C LEU A 176 -24.37 -20.03 -9.31
N GLU A 177 -25.60 -20.55 -9.35
CA GLU A 177 -25.83 -21.90 -9.91
C GLU A 177 -25.55 -21.95 -11.42
N ARG A 178 -25.94 -20.94 -12.18
CA ARG A 178 -25.62 -20.86 -13.61
C ARG A 178 -24.10 -20.78 -13.86
N LEU A 179 -23.38 -20.01 -13.05
CA LEU A 179 -21.94 -19.82 -13.17
C LEU A 179 -21.13 -21.10 -12.86
N LYS A 180 -21.68 -22.02 -12.09
CA LYS A 180 -21.05 -23.35 -11.84
C LYS A 180 -21.10 -24.28 -13.04
N HIS A 181 -22.01 -24.04 -13.98
CA HIS A 181 -22.32 -24.95 -15.08
C HIS A 181 -22.20 -24.27 -16.45
N LEU A 182 -21.26 -23.33 -16.57
CA LEU A 182 -20.97 -22.72 -17.87
C LEU A 182 -20.34 -23.77 -18.82
N PRO A 183 -20.63 -23.73 -20.13
CA PRO A 183 -20.04 -24.62 -21.11
C PRO A 183 -18.51 -24.43 -21.18
N ASP A 184 -17.83 -25.43 -21.71
CA ASP A 184 -16.39 -25.33 -21.98
C ASP A 184 -16.09 -24.15 -22.91
N HIS A 185 -14.86 -23.61 -22.84
CA HIS A 185 -14.42 -22.45 -23.62
C HIS A 185 -15.20 -21.17 -23.32
N SER A 186 -15.63 -21.00 -22.06
CA SER A 186 -16.30 -19.81 -21.56
C SER A 186 -15.35 -18.85 -20.88
N ILE A 187 -15.69 -17.56 -20.96
CA ILE A 187 -15.17 -16.51 -20.08
C ILE A 187 -16.34 -15.75 -19.43
N VAL A 188 -16.11 -15.17 -18.28
CA VAL A 188 -17.06 -14.27 -17.62
C VAL A 188 -16.51 -12.86 -17.65
N LEU A 189 -17.31 -11.88 -18.08
CA LEU A 189 -17.03 -10.46 -17.97
C LEU A 189 -17.91 -9.88 -16.86
N TYR A 190 -17.30 -9.54 -15.73
CA TYR A 190 -17.97 -8.90 -14.60
C TYR A 190 -17.98 -7.38 -14.78
N LEU A 191 -19.14 -6.76 -14.67
CA LEU A 191 -19.30 -5.32 -14.75
C LEU A 191 -19.42 -4.68 -13.36
N SER A 192 -20.60 -4.80 -12.77
CA SER A 192 -20.93 -4.36 -11.41
C SER A 192 -22.13 -5.17 -10.90
N PHE A 193 -22.31 -5.22 -9.58
CA PHE A 193 -23.44 -5.95 -8.99
C PHE A 193 -23.87 -5.31 -7.67
N PHE A 194 -24.68 -4.27 -7.74
CA PHE A 194 -25.17 -3.53 -6.58
C PHE A 194 -26.52 -4.02 -6.07
N LYS A 195 -27.35 -4.60 -6.94
CA LYS A 195 -28.68 -5.11 -6.59
C LYS A 195 -29.00 -6.33 -7.45
N ASP A 196 -29.54 -7.39 -6.87
CA ASP A 196 -30.03 -8.54 -7.63
C ASP A 196 -31.48 -8.38 -8.07
N ALA A 197 -32.02 -9.35 -8.82
CA ALA A 197 -33.39 -9.33 -9.34
C ALA A 197 -34.47 -9.41 -8.24
N LEU A 198 -34.15 -9.85 -7.01
CA LEU A 198 -35.05 -9.82 -5.87
C LEU A 198 -34.96 -8.54 -5.04
N GLY A 199 -34.13 -7.58 -5.48
CA GLY A 199 -33.94 -6.32 -4.77
C GLY A 199 -32.94 -6.39 -3.61
N ARG A 200 -32.22 -7.51 -3.44
CA ARG A 200 -31.15 -7.59 -2.45
C ARG A 200 -29.99 -6.71 -2.86
N GLU A 201 -29.58 -5.84 -1.97
CA GLU A 201 -28.47 -4.91 -2.19
C GLU A 201 -27.15 -5.50 -1.73
N PHE A 202 -26.09 -5.16 -2.47
CA PHE A 202 -24.70 -5.52 -2.21
C PHE A 202 -23.90 -4.22 -2.11
N LEU A 203 -23.62 -3.80 -0.89
CA LEU A 203 -23.03 -2.50 -0.61
C LEU A 203 -21.54 -2.40 -0.97
N ASN A 204 -20.88 -3.54 -1.15
CA ASN A 204 -19.46 -3.58 -1.40
C ASN A 204 -19.13 -4.60 -2.48
N ILE A 205 -18.20 -4.24 -3.37
CA ILE A 205 -17.65 -5.14 -4.39
C ILE A 205 -17.06 -6.42 -3.78
N ALA A 206 -16.49 -6.32 -2.58
CA ALA A 206 -15.93 -7.45 -1.83
C ALA A 206 -17.01 -8.43 -1.32
N GLU A 207 -18.29 -8.08 -1.39
CA GLU A 207 -19.40 -8.99 -1.05
C GLU A 207 -19.83 -9.81 -2.27
N ALA A 208 -20.23 -9.17 -3.37
CA ALA A 208 -20.78 -9.87 -4.54
C ALA A 208 -19.71 -10.56 -5.40
N LEU A 209 -18.62 -9.87 -5.73
CA LEU A 209 -17.65 -10.36 -6.71
C LEU A 209 -16.90 -11.63 -6.25
N PRO A 210 -16.46 -11.80 -4.99
CA PRO A 210 -15.86 -13.06 -4.57
C PRO A 210 -16.82 -14.24 -4.63
N MET A 211 -18.12 -14.06 -4.37
CA MET A 211 -19.13 -15.10 -4.52
C MET A 211 -19.27 -15.52 -5.99
N ILE A 212 -19.36 -14.55 -6.90
CA ILE A 212 -19.49 -14.74 -8.34
C ILE A 212 -18.23 -15.41 -8.89
N ALA A 213 -17.03 -14.88 -8.61
CA ALA A 213 -15.76 -15.44 -9.08
C ALA A 213 -15.42 -16.78 -8.44
N GLY A 214 -15.91 -17.04 -7.22
CA GLY A 214 -15.76 -18.32 -6.53
C GLY A 214 -16.63 -19.41 -7.11
N ALA A 215 -17.87 -19.08 -7.55
CA ALA A 215 -18.81 -20.01 -8.14
C ALA A 215 -18.51 -20.32 -9.62
N ALA A 216 -17.92 -19.36 -10.35
CA ALA A 216 -17.66 -19.53 -11.77
C ALA A 216 -16.66 -20.68 -12.05
N ASN A 217 -17.06 -21.60 -12.98
CA ASN A 217 -16.18 -22.62 -13.53
C ASN A 217 -15.37 -22.14 -14.74
N ALA A 218 -15.38 -20.82 -15.00
CA ALA A 218 -14.64 -20.13 -16.06
C ALA A 218 -13.92 -18.89 -15.50
N PRO A 219 -12.81 -18.43 -16.12
CA PRO A 219 -12.08 -17.25 -15.66
C PRO A 219 -12.93 -15.98 -15.77
N VAL A 220 -12.88 -15.15 -14.72
CA VAL A 220 -13.63 -13.91 -14.63
C VAL A 220 -12.71 -12.74 -14.95
N PHE A 221 -13.08 -11.93 -15.93
CA PHE A 221 -12.43 -10.67 -16.30
C PHE A 221 -13.26 -9.48 -15.83
N GLY A 222 -12.63 -8.32 -15.73
CA GLY A 222 -13.29 -7.13 -15.20
C GLY A 222 -12.98 -5.86 -16.00
N ILE A 223 -13.52 -4.74 -15.50
CA ILE A 223 -13.45 -3.43 -16.16
C ILE A 223 -12.92 -2.31 -15.23
N SER A 224 -12.65 -2.61 -13.98
CA SER A 224 -12.17 -1.66 -12.97
C SER A 224 -11.04 -2.23 -12.13
N ASP A 225 -10.06 -1.38 -11.76
CA ASP A 225 -8.95 -1.76 -10.88
C ASP A 225 -9.42 -2.15 -9.46
N THR A 226 -10.56 -1.61 -9.01
CA THR A 226 -11.18 -1.97 -7.73
C THR A 226 -11.65 -3.43 -7.65
N GLN A 227 -11.79 -4.11 -8.79
CA GLN A 227 -12.19 -5.50 -8.89
C GLN A 227 -11.01 -6.47 -8.72
N LEU A 228 -9.77 -5.97 -8.88
CA LEU A 228 -8.56 -6.77 -8.68
C LEU A 228 -8.41 -7.17 -7.20
N GLY A 229 -7.98 -8.40 -6.99
CA GLY A 229 -7.92 -8.94 -5.63
C GLY A 229 -9.20 -9.63 -5.15
N HIS A 230 -10.33 -9.44 -5.84
CA HIS A 230 -11.64 -10.00 -5.50
C HIS A 230 -12.06 -11.17 -6.40
N GLY A 231 -11.14 -11.70 -7.21
CA GLY A 231 -11.37 -12.94 -7.97
C GLY A 231 -11.34 -12.79 -9.48
N ILE A 232 -11.24 -11.58 -10.04
CA ILE A 232 -11.03 -11.40 -11.47
C ILE A 232 -9.58 -11.73 -11.87
N VAL A 233 -9.40 -12.24 -13.08
CA VAL A 233 -8.09 -12.42 -13.72
C VAL A 233 -7.44 -11.07 -14.03
N GLY A 234 -8.24 -10.10 -14.44
CA GLY A 234 -7.81 -8.77 -14.86
C GLY A 234 -8.60 -8.28 -16.08
N GLY A 235 -8.01 -7.37 -16.82
CA GLY A 235 -8.58 -6.81 -18.04
C GLY A 235 -7.95 -5.46 -18.40
N PHE A 236 -8.56 -4.77 -19.36
CA PHE A 236 -8.32 -3.36 -19.60
C PHE A 236 -9.26 -2.57 -18.70
N VAL A 237 -8.74 -2.14 -17.56
CA VAL A 237 -9.53 -1.64 -16.45
C VAL A 237 -9.36 -0.13 -16.25
N VAL A 238 -10.44 0.54 -15.90
CA VAL A 238 -10.39 1.93 -15.44
C VAL A 238 -9.59 1.99 -14.15
N SER A 239 -8.68 2.94 -14.06
CA SER A 239 -7.86 3.13 -12.86
C SER A 239 -8.37 4.27 -11.99
N PHE A 240 -9.00 3.93 -10.88
CA PHE A 240 -9.37 4.89 -9.83
C PHE A 240 -8.14 5.49 -9.15
N GLU A 241 -7.04 4.73 -9.08
CA GLU A 241 -5.78 5.22 -8.56
C GLU A 241 -5.25 6.40 -9.39
N GLU A 242 -5.18 6.26 -10.70
CA GLU A 242 -4.70 7.33 -11.58
C GLU A 242 -5.67 8.53 -11.60
N GLN A 243 -6.96 8.28 -11.56
CA GLN A 243 -7.95 9.37 -11.45
C GLN A 243 -7.80 10.14 -10.14
N GLY A 244 -7.52 9.46 -9.02
CA GLY A 244 -7.24 10.10 -7.75
C GLY A 244 -5.98 10.96 -7.77
N LYS A 245 -4.91 10.49 -8.44
CA LYS A 245 -3.69 11.27 -8.65
C LYS A 245 -3.95 12.53 -9.48
N ILE A 246 -4.74 12.41 -10.54
CA ILE A 246 -5.14 13.55 -11.39
C ILE A 246 -5.96 14.55 -10.56
N ALA A 247 -6.99 14.10 -9.86
CA ALA A 247 -7.84 14.96 -9.05
C ALA A 247 -7.05 15.65 -7.92
N GLY A 248 -6.11 14.97 -7.28
CA GLY A 248 -5.24 15.56 -6.26
C GLY A 248 -4.31 16.62 -6.80
N ARG A 249 -3.71 16.39 -7.98
CA ARG A 249 -2.89 17.38 -8.68
C ARG A 249 -3.70 18.62 -9.06
N ASP A 250 -4.86 18.43 -9.69
CA ASP A 250 -5.73 19.50 -10.15
C ASP A 250 -6.24 20.32 -8.97
N ALA A 251 -6.57 19.69 -7.86
CA ALA A 251 -6.92 20.35 -6.61
C ALA A 251 -5.79 21.24 -6.07
N LEU A 252 -4.56 20.75 -6.06
CA LEU A 252 -3.39 21.54 -5.64
C LEU A 252 -3.12 22.72 -6.56
N GLU A 253 -3.22 22.56 -7.88
CA GLU A 253 -3.04 23.64 -8.85
C GLU A 253 -4.07 24.76 -8.64
N ILE A 254 -5.33 24.42 -8.41
CA ILE A 254 -6.41 25.38 -8.12
C ILE A 254 -6.15 26.11 -6.80
N LEU A 255 -5.83 25.40 -5.73
CA LEU A 255 -5.52 26.03 -4.43
C LEU A 255 -4.25 26.90 -4.49
N ALA A 256 -3.34 26.60 -5.40
CA ALA A 256 -2.16 27.45 -5.68
C ALA A 256 -2.50 28.70 -6.52
N GLY A 257 -3.77 28.89 -6.91
CA GLY A 257 -4.27 30.07 -7.61
C GLY A 257 -4.38 29.94 -9.13
N LYS A 258 -4.21 28.72 -9.69
CA LYS A 258 -4.42 28.49 -11.12
C LYS A 258 -5.92 28.38 -11.40
N PRO A 259 -6.46 29.16 -12.36
CA PRO A 259 -7.87 29.07 -12.74
C PRO A 259 -8.22 27.66 -13.28
N PRO A 260 -9.37 27.06 -12.91
CA PRO A 260 -9.74 25.74 -13.41
C PRO A 260 -9.78 25.63 -14.93
N GLN A 261 -10.19 26.69 -15.63
CA GLN A 261 -10.23 26.75 -17.09
C GLN A 261 -8.85 26.60 -17.77
N ASP A 262 -7.75 26.87 -17.04
CA ASP A 262 -6.38 26.74 -17.51
C ASP A 262 -5.81 25.32 -17.22
N ILE A 263 -6.59 24.48 -16.58
CA ILE A 263 -6.28 23.07 -16.32
C ILE A 263 -7.10 22.22 -17.28
N PRO A 264 -6.47 21.47 -18.20
CA PRO A 264 -7.21 20.73 -19.20
C PRO A 264 -7.98 19.56 -18.56
N ILE A 265 -9.23 19.40 -18.95
CA ILE A 265 -10.01 18.20 -18.65
C ILE A 265 -9.41 17.02 -19.43
N VAL A 266 -9.08 15.94 -18.73
CA VAL A 266 -8.36 14.82 -19.33
C VAL A 266 -9.14 13.50 -19.22
N HIS A 267 -8.82 12.58 -20.14
CA HIS A 267 -9.23 11.18 -19.97
C HIS A 267 -8.38 10.53 -18.90
N GLY A 268 -9.02 10.01 -17.85
CA GLY A 268 -8.35 9.16 -16.89
C GLY A 268 -7.93 7.86 -17.56
N PRO A 269 -6.70 7.37 -17.31
CA PRO A 269 -6.19 6.21 -18.01
C PRO A 269 -6.90 4.94 -17.62
N SER A 270 -7.12 4.08 -18.62
CA SER A 270 -7.41 2.66 -18.43
C SER A 270 -6.14 1.85 -18.71
N LEU A 271 -5.91 0.82 -17.91
CA LEU A 271 -4.67 0.05 -17.91
C LEU A 271 -4.93 -1.44 -18.04
N TYR A 272 -4.02 -2.16 -18.68
CA TYR A 272 -4.01 -3.62 -18.62
C TYR A 272 -3.43 -4.07 -17.28
N LEU A 273 -4.32 -4.45 -16.34
CA LEU A 273 -3.94 -4.95 -15.02
C LEU A 273 -4.42 -6.38 -14.84
N PHE A 274 -3.56 -7.23 -14.26
CA PHE A 274 -3.85 -8.65 -14.07
C PHE A 274 -3.42 -9.12 -12.68
N ASP A 275 -4.21 -10.04 -12.10
CA ASP A 275 -3.92 -10.70 -10.81
C ASP A 275 -3.16 -12.00 -11.05
N ARG A 276 -1.88 -12.06 -10.62
CA ARG A 276 -1.05 -13.25 -10.78
C ARG A 276 -1.66 -14.50 -10.15
N ARG A 277 -2.37 -14.35 -9.04
CA ARG A 277 -3.00 -15.49 -8.35
C ARG A 277 -4.06 -16.14 -9.22
N GLN A 278 -4.84 -15.32 -9.94
CA GLN A 278 -5.88 -15.79 -10.86
C GLN A 278 -5.28 -16.31 -12.18
N LEU A 279 -4.23 -15.66 -12.70
CA LEU A 279 -3.48 -16.21 -13.84
C LEU A 279 -2.98 -17.63 -13.55
N GLN A 280 -2.42 -17.85 -12.35
CA GLN A 280 -1.96 -19.16 -11.91
C GLN A 280 -3.12 -20.15 -11.68
N ARG A 281 -4.23 -19.72 -11.04
CA ARG A 281 -5.42 -20.55 -10.81
C ARG A 281 -5.95 -21.14 -12.12
N TRP A 282 -6.03 -20.31 -13.14
CA TRP A 282 -6.57 -20.69 -14.44
C TRP A 282 -5.50 -21.18 -15.44
N LYS A 283 -4.24 -21.29 -14.99
CA LYS A 283 -3.09 -21.73 -15.81
C LYS A 283 -2.92 -20.90 -17.09
N LEU A 284 -3.13 -19.59 -17.00
CA LEU A 284 -3.00 -18.65 -18.09
C LEU A 284 -1.53 -18.22 -18.25
N ASP A 285 -1.08 -18.18 -19.51
CA ASP A 285 0.31 -17.84 -19.84
C ASP A 285 0.52 -16.33 -19.85
N GLU A 286 1.35 -15.83 -18.91
CA GLU A 286 1.69 -14.39 -18.80
C GLU A 286 2.35 -13.85 -20.09
N SER A 287 2.99 -14.68 -20.90
CA SER A 287 3.63 -14.24 -22.15
C SER A 287 2.63 -13.80 -23.25
N ARG A 288 1.35 -14.17 -23.08
CA ARG A 288 0.25 -13.81 -23.97
C ARG A 288 -0.50 -12.55 -23.55
N LEU A 289 -0.07 -11.93 -22.45
CA LEU A 289 -0.68 -10.66 -22.01
C LEU A 289 -0.39 -9.55 -23.01
N PRO A 290 -1.32 -8.61 -23.19
CA PRO A 290 -1.10 -7.43 -24.02
C PRO A 290 0.16 -6.65 -23.63
N ALA A 291 0.81 -6.00 -24.60
CA ALA A 291 1.95 -5.14 -24.31
C ALA A 291 1.57 -4.01 -23.32
N GLY A 292 2.45 -3.71 -22.37
CA GLY A 292 2.19 -2.71 -21.33
C GLY A 292 1.36 -3.23 -20.16
N SER A 293 1.06 -4.53 -20.09
CA SER A 293 0.35 -5.13 -18.95
C SER A 293 1.16 -5.07 -17.67
N THR A 294 0.50 -4.75 -16.58
CA THR A 294 1.05 -4.84 -15.22
C THR A 294 0.42 -6.02 -14.48
N VAL A 295 1.26 -6.89 -13.92
CA VAL A 295 0.81 -8.05 -13.13
C VAL A 295 1.00 -7.75 -11.65
N LEU A 296 -0.12 -7.67 -10.93
CA LEU A 296 -0.20 -7.38 -9.50
C LEU A 296 -0.18 -8.67 -8.65
N PHE A 297 -0.07 -8.52 -7.33
CA PHE A 297 -0.10 -9.62 -6.34
C PHE A 297 0.95 -10.70 -6.60
N ARG A 298 2.11 -10.31 -7.13
CA ARG A 298 3.26 -11.21 -7.24
C ARG A 298 3.75 -11.54 -5.83
N GLN A 299 3.64 -12.80 -5.43
CA GLN A 299 4.28 -13.23 -4.20
C GLN A 299 5.79 -13.16 -4.40
N PRO A 300 6.55 -12.66 -3.42
CA PRO A 300 8.01 -12.71 -3.49
C PRO A 300 8.42 -14.17 -3.66
N THR A 301 9.28 -14.43 -4.63
CA THR A 301 9.77 -15.78 -4.89
C THR A 301 10.42 -16.35 -3.63
N ARG A 302 10.38 -17.68 -3.45
CA ARG A 302 11.08 -18.36 -2.32
C ARG A 302 12.55 -17.92 -2.24
N TRP A 303 13.15 -17.60 -3.36
CA TRP A 303 14.50 -17.06 -3.46
C TRP A 303 14.64 -15.65 -2.86
N GLU A 304 13.69 -14.75 -3.09
CA GLU A 304 13.69 -13.40 -2.50
C GLU A 304 13.45 -13.43 -0.99
N GLN A 305 12.57 -14.32 -0.51
CA GLN A 305 12.39 -14.59 0.92
C GLN A 305 13.65 -15.20 1.53
N SER A 306 14.29 -16.18 0.84
CA SER A 306 15.54 -16.81 1.29
C SER A 306 16.70 -15.82 1.32
N LYS A 307 16.82 -14.91 0.38
CA LYS A 307 17.84 -13.86 0.39
C LYS A 307 17.79 -12.98 1.64
N ARG A 308 16.60 -12.56 2.06
CA ARG A 308 16.42 -11.78 3.30
C ARG A 308 16.85 -12.57 4.53
N THR A 309 16.43 -13.81 4.63
CA THR A 309 16.79 -14.70 5.75
C THR A 309 18.29 -14.98 5.78
N LEU A 310 18.90 -15.22 4.63
CA LEU A 310 20.36 -15.40 4.49
C LEU A 310 21.13 -14.13 4.88
N LEU A 311 20.70 -12.96 4.45
CA LEU A 311 21.33 -11.69 4.83
C LEU A 311 21.27 -11.44 6.33
N ILE A 312 20.11 -11.68 6.96
CA ILE A 312 19.95 -11.57 8.42
C ILE A 312 20.87 -12.57 9.13
N GLY A 313 20.90 -13.83 8.67
CA GLY A 313 21.79 -14.85 9.22
C GLY A 313 23.27 -14.48 9.12
N LEU A 314 23.69 -13.90 8.01
CA LEU A 314 25.06 -13.44 7.77
C LEU A 314 25.44 -12.26 8.67
N LEU A 315 24.52 -11.32 8.90
CA LEU A 315 24.72 -10.21 9.82
C LEU A 315 24.84 -10.69 11.27
N VAL A 316 24.03 -11.65 11.69
CA VAL A 316 24.11 -12.25 13.03
C VAL A 316 25.45 -12.99 13.21
N LEU A 317 25.86 -13.78 12.22
CA LEU A 317 27.17 -14.47 12.25
C LEU A 317 28.34 -13.47 12.32
N ALA A 318 28.29 -12.40 11.54
CA ALA A 318 29.34 -11.36 11.57
C ALA A 318 29.39 -10.66 12.95
N SER A 319 28.25 -10.33 13.55
CA SER A 319 28.18 -9.72 14.87
C SER A 319 28.71 -10.64 15.96
N LEU A 320 28.37 -11.93 15.95
CA LEU A 320 28.89 -12.93 16.88
C LEU A 320 30.41 -13.12 16.72
N SER A 321 30.91 -13.10 15.48
CA SER A 321 32.35 -13.20 15.20
C SER A 321 33.12 -12.00 15.75
N LEU A 322 32.58 -10.79 15.55
CA LEU A 322 33.17 -9.56 16.10
C LEU A 322 33.16 -9.58 17.63
N LEU A 323 32.07 -10.01 18.25
CA LEU A 323 31.98 -10.14 19.71
C LEU A 323 32.99 -11.15 20.24
N THR A 324 33.16 -12.29 19.55
CA THR A 324 34.11 -13.30 19.94
C THR A 324 35.56 -12.78 19.84
N ILE A 325 35.89 -12.05 18.76
CA ILE A 325 37.20 -11.42 18.59
C ILE A 325 37.43 -10.38 19.71
N TYR A 326 36.45 -9.56 20.01
CA TYR A 326 36.53 -8.57 21.09
C TYR A 326 36.81 -9.23 22.44
N LEU A 327 36.07 -10.28 22.80
CA LEU A 327 36.24 -11.02 24.07
C LEU A 327 37.63 -11.71 24.16
N LEU A 328 38.12 -12.23 23.04
CA LEU A 328 39.49 -12.81 22.99
C LEU A 328 40.56 -11.74 23.15
N TYR A 329 40.37 -10.57 22.58
CA TYR A 329 41.28 -9.42 22.74
C TYR A 329 41.31 -8.94 24.19
N GLU A 330 40.13 -8.75 24.82
CA GLU A 330 40.02 -8.39 26.23
C GLU A 330 40.68 -9.41 27.16
N ARG A 331 40.45 -10.71 26.92
CA ARG A 331 41.11 -11.77 27.68
C ARG A 331 42.66 -11.73 27.54
N ARG A 332 43.17 -11.37 26.36
CA ARG A 332 44.62 -11.21 26.15
C ARG A 332 45.17 -10.04 26.96
N LEU A 333 44.52 -8.91 26.93
CA LEU A 333 44.88 -7.72 27.73
C LEU A 333 44.88 -8.02 29.23
N LEU A 334 43.84 -8.66 29.75
CA LEU A 334 43.76 -9.07 31.15
C LEU A 334 44.85 -10.05 31.56
N LYS A 335 45.19 -11.00 30.67
CA LYS A 335 46.32 -11.92 30.92
C LYS A 335 47.68 -11.20 30.96
N GLN A 336 47.89 -10.22 30.09
CA GLN A 336 49.11 -9.41 30.10
C GLN A 336 49.21 -8.58 31.38
N ALA A 337 48.13 -7.89 31.75
CA ALA A 337 48.08 -7.10 32.99
C ALA A 337 48.36 -7.97 34.26
N ARG A 338 47.74 -9.16 34.35
CA ARG A 338 48.01 -10.12 35.44
C ARG A 338 49.49 -10.59 35.47
N ARG A 339 50.09 -10.88 34.33
CA ARG A 339 51.50 -11.29 34.24
C ARG A 339 52.43 -10.17 34.75
N GLU A 340 52.12 -8.95 34.36
CA GLU A 340 52.88 -7.77 34.77
C GLU A 340 52.74 -7.49 36.28
N GLN A 341 51.56 -7.62 36.80
CA GLN A 341 51.26 -7.54 38.23
C GLN A 341 52.02 -8.62 39.04
N THR A 342 52.01 -9.87 38.58
CA THR A 342 52.74 -10.97 39.20
C THR A 342 54.26 -10.72 39.16
N ARG A 343 54.78 -10.20 38.03
CA ARG A 343 56.19 -9.86 37.90
C ARG A 343 56.62 -8.71 38.82
N LEU A 344 55.79 -7.69 38.95
CA LEU A 344 56.02 -6.57 39.87
C LEU A 344 55.98 -7.03 41.34
N SER A 345 54.99 -7.86 41.70
CA SER A 345 54.87 -8.43 43.03
C SER A 345 56.07 -9.30 43.35
N GLY A 346 56.57 -10.14 42.40
CA GLY A 346 57.78 -10.92 42.59
C GLY A 346 59.02 -10.04 42.85
N ARG A 347 59.18 -8.94 42.08
CA ARG A 347 60.28 -8.00 42.28
C ARG A 347 60.22 -7.31 43.63
N LEU A 348 59.05 -6.91 44.10
CA LEU A 348 58.83 -6.30 45.41
C LEU A 348 59.20 -7.27 46.52
N ILE A 349 58.77 -8.55 46.44
CA ILE A 349 59.14 -9.58 47.42
C ILE A 349 60.65 -9.79 47.48
N SER A 350 61.29 -9.93 46.30
CA SER A 350 62.77 -10.10 46.24
C SER A 350 63.52 -8.89 46.80
N ALA A 351 63.08 -7.67 46.46
CA ALA A 351 63.69 -6.45 47.04
C ALA A 351 63.50 -6.34 48.54
N GLN A 352 62.38 -6.78 49.05
CA GLN A 352 62.09 -6.80 50.48
C GLN A 352 62.91 -7.86 51.22
N GLU A 353 63.15 -9.02 50.59
CA GLU A 353 64.05 -10.06 51.13
C GLU A 353 65.53 -9.63 51.14
N GLU A 354 65.99 -8.96 50.07
CA GLU A 354 67.34 -8.38 50.03
C GLU A 354 67.54 -7.33 51.11
N GLU A 355 66.62 -6.42 51.26
CA GLU A 355 66.65 -5.37 52.30
C GLU A 355 66.65 -5.99 53.72
N ARG A 356 65.83 -7.02 53.95
CA ARG A 356 65.76 -7.75 55.22
C ARG A 356 67.10 -8.50 55.51
N SER A 357 67.69 -9.13 54.47
CA SER A 357 68.97 -9.80 54.57
C SER A 357 70.10 -8.80 54.87
N ARG A 358 70.06 -7.64 54.21
CA ARG A 358 71.04 -6.56 54.46
C ARG A 358 70.92 -6.01 55.85
N LEU A 359 69.69 -5.71 56.32
CA LEU A 359 69.49 -5.25 57.73
C LEU A 359 69.88 -6.29 58.71
N ALA A 360 69.65 -7.57 58.48
CA ALA A 360 70.13 -8.66 59.38
C ALA A 360 71.65 -8.74 59.44
N SER A 361 72.34 -8.56 58.25
CA SER A 361 73.84 -8.52 58.23
C SER A 361 74.36 -7.30 58.94
N ASP A 362 73.85 -6.12 58.66
CA ASP A 362 74.24 -4.87 59.32
C ASP A 362 74.03 -4.92 60.88
N LEU A 363 72.92 -5.50 61.33
CA LEU A 363 72.63 -5.74 62.79
C LEU A 363 73.64 -6.76 63.36
N HIS A 364 73.93 -7.82 62.59
CA HIS A 364 74.90 -8.83 63.11
C HIS A 364 76.30 -8.24 63.25
N ASP A 365 76.73 -7.42 62.30
CA ASP A 365 78.00 -6.76 62.33
C ASP A 365 78.13 -5.72 63.42
N ASP A 366 77.08 -4.86 63.62
CA ASP A 366 76.99 -3.89 64.69
C ASP A 366 76.98 -4.58 66.07
N PHE A 367 76.19 -5.69 66.21
CA PHE A 367 76.13 -6.47 67.43
C PHE A 367 77.43 -7.13 67.75
N SER A 368 78.07 -7.73 66.77
CA SER A 368 79.41 -8.38 66.89
C SER A 368 80.50 -7.36 67.29
N GLN A 369 80.48 -6.15 66.68
CA GLN A 369 81.37 -5.08 66.97
C GLN A 369 81.22 -4.56 68.41
N ARG A 370 79.94 -4.40 68.88
CA ARG A 370 79.62 -3.99 70.22
C ARG A 370 79.99 -5.05 71.27
N MET A 371 79.82 -6.33 70.90
CA MET A 371 80.22 -7.43 71.77
C MET A 371 81.76 -7.51 71.88
N ALA A 372 82.48 -7.27 70.80
CA ALA A 372 83.99 -7.22 70.79
C ALA A 372 84.51 -6.06 71.63
N VAL A 373 83.90 -4.88 71.55
CA VAL A 373 84.22 -3.72 72.42
C VAL A 373 83.94 -3.99 73.87
N LEU A 374 82.76 -4.64 74.16
CA LEU A 374 82.44 -5.05 75.57
C LEU A 374 83.33 -6.10 76.10
N SER A 375 83.76 -7.11 75.31
CA SER A 375 84.71 -8.12 75.71
C SER A 375 86.14 -7.52 76.03
N LEU A 376 86.59 -6.60 75.13
CA LEU A 376 87.80 -5.83 75.40
C LEU A 376 87.71 -4.95 76.67
N GLY A 377 86.60 -4.33 76.89
CA GLY A 377 86.29 -3.53 78.07
C GLY A 377 86.28 -4.39 79.35
N LEU A 378 85.76 -5.61 79.27
CA LEU A 378 85.78 -6.57 80.36
C LEU A 378 87.17 -7.13 80.66
N GLU A 379 87.93 -7.43 79.57
CA GLU A 379 89.35 -7.83 79.79
C GLU A 379 90.16 -6.73 80.41
N THR A 380 90.01 -5.51 79.89
CA THR A 380 90.70 -4.36 80.51
C THR A 380 90.23 -4.08 81.94
N ALA A 381 89.04 -4.34 82.32
CA ALA A 381 88.51 -4.23 83.71
C ALA A 381 89.02 -5.40 84.57
N ALA A 382 89.17 -6.61 84.01
CA ALA A 382 89.67 -7.77 84.74
C ALA A 382 91.19 -7.61 85.09
N ASP A 383 91.96 -6.96 84.17
CA ASP A 383 93.36 -6.66 84.46
C ASP A 383 93.58 -5.51 85.47
N MET A 384 92.51 -4.81 85.81
CA MET A 384 92.63 -3.71 86.78
C MET A 384 92.18 -4.08 88.20
N ILE A 385 91.88 -5.40 88.48
CA ILE A 385 91.58 -5.88 89.77
C ILE A 385 92.83 -6.57 90.35
N PRO A 386 93.35 -6.04 91.37
CA PRO A 386 94.57 -6.61 92.02
C PRO A 386 94.38 -7.95 92.72
#